data_9cc89e41e3a2bf2672a2e2c5e34e7435
#
_entry.id   9cc89e41e3a2bf2672a2e2c5e34e7435
#
_cell.length_a   1.000
_cell.length_b   1.000
_cell.length_c   1.000
_cell.angle_alpha   90.00
_cell.angle_beta   90.00
_cell.angle_gamma   90.00
#
_symmetry.space_group_name_H-M   'P 1'
#
loop_
_entity.id
_entity.type
_entity.pdbx_description
1 polymer ?
#
loop_
_entity_poly.entity_id
_entity_poly.type
_entity_poly.pdbx_seq_one_letter_code
_entity_poly.pdbx_strand_id
1 'polypeptide(L)'
;MKKKYDLSKRNFLKRSLALSAGIVCLPGRSLFAVAPSQESGIYKRIALFQEETARGIMCRICPNECVLKEGELSKCNNRKVHDSKLYTLAYGNPCSVNVDPVEKKPLYHFLPGSKAFSIATAGCNLVCLNCQNWTISQTSPDKTRNIELMPQNVVEECLKNSCTSIAYTYSEPVTFYEYVFETATLARKSGIKNIFKSNGYINPEPLKKICSVIDAANIDLKAFSESTYLKLTGGKLQPVLDSLKVFRDMGVWLEITNLIIPDWTDNPDDIRAMCKWLSINGFKDTPLHLSRFYPLHKLEQLPPTPVEMLNAAYKIASEEGLRYVYTGNAPGSEISNTICPSCNSTLVIRQGFRIASNVINGGKCNKCGAKIEGVWN
;
A
#
# COMPACT_ATOMS: atom_id res chain seq x y z
N MET A 1 49.81 -27.73 -31.44
CA MET A 1 49.03 -28.03 -30.23
C MET A 1 47.71 -27.22 -30.27
N LYS A 2 46.61 -27.84 -30.75
CA LYS A 2 45.29 -27.21 -30.80
C LYS A 2 44.52 -27.52 -29.52
N LYS A 3 44.08 -26.50 -28.79
CA LYS A 3 43.33 -26.58 -27.53
C LYS A 3 41.99 -27.29 -27.73
N LYS A 4 41.77 -28.38 -27.02
CA LYS A 4 40.45 -28.97 -26.76
C LYS A 4 39.68 -28.01 -25.84
N TYR A 5 38.71 -27.34 -26.37
CA TYR A 5 37.70 -26.67 -25.56
C TYR A 5 36.33 -26.92 -26.18
N ASP A 6 35.35 -27.20 -25.29
CA ASP A 6 33.93 -26.93 -25.52
C ASP A 6 32.99 -28.05 -25.92
N LEU A 7 33.13 -29.22 -25.32
CA LEU A 7 32.04 -30.21 -25.29
C LEU A 7 31.22 -30.19 -23.98
N SER A 8 31.76 -29.60 -22.90
CA SER A 8 31.10 -29.62 -21.58
C SER A 8 29.96 -28.58 -21.45
N LYS A 9 30.15 -27.42 -22.03
CA LYS A 9 29.11 -26.33 -21.99
C LYS A 9 27.91 -26.65 -22.87
N ARG A 10 28.12 -27.28 -24.00
CA ARG A 10 27.02 -27.67 -24.92
C ARG A 10 26.17 -28.80 -24.35
N ASN A 11 26.76 -29.72 -23.60
CA ASN A 11 26.04 -30.79 -22.91
C ASN A 11 25.37 -30.35 -21.62
N PHE A 12 25.91 -29.33 -20.95
CA PHE A 12 25.27 -28.71 -19.81
C PHE A 12 23.97 -27.96 -20.24
N LEU A 13 24.03 -27.16 -21.32
CA LEU A 13 22.85 -26.46 -21.86
C LEU A 13 21.78 -27.43 -22.41
N LYS A 14 22.18 -28.55 -23.02
CA LYS A 14 21.21 -29.57 -23.47
C LYS A 14 20.58 -30.33 -22.30
N ARG A 15 21.29 -30.56 -21.20
CA ARG A 15 20.73 -31.19 -19.99
C ARG A 15 19.87 -30.26 -19.20
N SER A 16 20.15 -28.95 -19.17
CA SER A 16 19.29 -27.95 -18.55
C SER A 16 17.95 -27.74 -19.30
N LEU A 17 17.96 -27.93 -20.63
CA LEU A 17 16.73 -27.90 -21.44
C LEU A 17 15.89 -29.19 -21.33
N ALA A 18 16.50 -30.33 -21.00
CA ALA A 18 15.77 -31.58 -20.84
C ALA A 18 15.15 -31.79 -19.46
N LEU A 19 15.59 -31.02 -18.43
CA LEU A 19 15.00 -31.05 -17.09
C LEU A 19 13.85 -30.04 -16.91
N SER A 20 13.61 -29.12 -17.86
CA SER A 20 12.51 -28.19 -17.82
C SER A 20 11.21 -28.72 -18.46
N ALA A 21 11.22 -29.92 -19.03
CA ALA A 21 10.05 -30.55 -19.66
C ALA A 21 9.27 -31.53 -18.75
N GLY A 22 9.59 -31.60 -17.48
CA GLY A 22 8.99 -32.56 -16.53
C GLY A 22 8.26 -31.97 -15.33
N ILE A 23 8.14 -30.65 -15.22
CA ILE A 23 7.20 -30.05 -14.28
C ILE A 23 5.85 -30.01 -14.98
N VAL A 24 5.04 -31.03 -14.75
CA VAL A 24 3.59 -30.98 -14.93
C VAL A 24 3.13 -29.85 -14.02
N CYS A 25 2.98 -28.66 -14.57
CA CYS A 25 2.12 -27.64 -13.97
C CYS A 25 0.74 -28.25 -13.87
N LEU A 26 0.41 -28.80 -12.71
CA LEU A 26 -0.99 -28.90 -12.31
C LEU A 26 -1.51 -27.47 -12.48
N PRO A 27 -2.54 -27.25 -13.29
CA PRO A 27 -3.13 -25.93 -13.42
C PRO A 27 -3.59 -25.56 -12.01
N GLY A 28 -2.83 -24.63 -11.38
CA GLY A 28 -3.34 -23.94 -10.22
C GLY A 28 -4.70 -23.43 -10.66
N ARG A 29 -5.78 -23.97 -10.11
CA ARG A 29 -7.13 -23.49 -10.35
C ARG A 29 -7.06 -22.00 -10.09
N SER A 30 -7.14 -21.19 -11.16
CA SER A 30 -7.49 -19.79 -11.05
C SER A 30 -8.74 -19.78 -10.18
N LEU A 31 -8.62 -19.21 -8.97
CA LEU A 31 -9.70 -19.19 -7.99
C LEU A 31 -10.95 -18.46 -8.52
N PHE A 32 -10.82 -17.78 -9.65
CA PHE A 32 -11.89 -17.03 -10.25
C PHE A 32 -11.90 -17.19 -11.78
N ALA A 33 -12.99 -17.66 -12.33
CA ALA A 33 -13.25 -17.58 -13.75
C ALA A 33 -13.45 -16.10 -14.12
N VAL A 34 -12.60 -15.58 -14.98
CA VAL A 34 -12.72 -14.21 -15.51
C VAL A 34 -13.88 -14.21 -16.50
N ALA A 35 -15.03 -13.71 -16.09
CA ALA A 35 -16.11 -13.39 -17.04
C ALA A 35 -15.72 -12.17 -17.88
N PRO A 36 -16.04 -12.13 -19.19
CA PRO A 36 -15.84 -10.92 -19.98
C PRO A 36 -16.69 -9.77 -19.43
N SER A 37 -16.12 -8.56 -19.45
CA SER A 37 -16.78 -7.33 -19.02
C SER A 37 -18.12 -7.16 -19.73
N GLN A 38 -19.21 -7.40 -19.05
CA GLN A 38 -20.52 -6.91 -19.49
C GLN A 38 -20.62 -5.43 -19.08
N GLU A 39 -21.15 -4.60 -19.96
CA GLU A 39 -21.65 -3.26 -19.64
C GLU A 39 -22.77 -3.39 -18.60
N SER A 40 -22.41 -3.55 -17.35
CA SER A 40 -23.38 -3.79 -16.31
C SER A 40 -23.49 -2.56 -15.43
N GLY A 41 -24.71 -2.07 -15.30
CA GLY A 41 -25.10 -1.09 -14.28
C GLY A 41 -24.87 -1.58 -12.85
N ILE A 42 -24.40 -2.82 -12.67
CA ILE A 42 -24.13 -3.49 -11.39
C ILE A 42 -23.06 -2.79 -10.56
N TYR A 43 -22.05 -2.18 -11.21
CA TYR A 43 -20.90 -1.56 -10.51
C TYR A 43 -21.08 -0.06 -10.28
N LYS A 44 -22.24 0.51 -10.59
CA LYS A 44 -22.54 1.92 -10.36
C LYS A 44 -23.25 2.07 -9.01
N ARG A 45 -22.61 2.81 -8.10
CA ARG A 45 -23.19 3.17 -6.80
C ARG A 45 -23.19 4.69 -6.69
N ILE A 46 -24.22 5.29 -6.10
CA ILE A 46 -24.22 6.73 -5.80
C ILE A 46 -23.00 7.03 -4.91
N ALA A 47 -22.17 7.97 -5.34
CA ALA A 47 -20.97 8.36 -4.62
C ALA A 47 -21.33 9.13 -3.34
N LEU A 48 -20.64 8.82 -2.26
CA LEU A 48 -20.67 9.60 -1.04
C LEU A 48 -19.87 10.90 -1.21
N PHE A 49 -20.14 11.89 -0.35
CA PHE A 49 -19.42 13.17 -0.33
C PHE A 49 -19.43 13.90 -1.69
N GLN A 50 -20.61 14.06 -2.26
CA GLN A 50 -20.85 14.90 -3.42
C GLN A 50 -21.62 16.17 -3.04
N GLU A 51 -21.39 17.24 -3.76
CA GLU A 51 -22.01 18.55 -3.55
C GLU A 51 -22.42 19.16 -4.89
N GLU A 52 -23.63 19.63 -4.99
CA GLU A 52 -24.10 20.38 -6.17
C GLU A 52 -23.52 21.79 -6.16
N THR A 53 -23.00 22.23 -7.30
CA THR A 53 -22.47 23.58 -7.49
C THR A 53 -23.01 24.17 -8.78
N ALA A 54 -22.89 25.48 -8.95
CA ALA A 54 -23.31 26.16 -10.19
C ALA A 54 -22.56 25.66 -11.46
N ARG A 55 -21.43 24.93 -11.29
CA ARG A 55 -20.58 24.45 -12.39
C ARG A 55 -20.70 22.94 -12.65
N GLY A 56 -21.45 22.23 -11.82
CA GLY A 56 -21.59 20.76 -11.87
C GLY A 56 -21.53 20.12 -10.49
N ILE A 57 -21.39 18.81 -10.45
CA ILE A 57 -21.30 18.05 -9.20
C ILE A 57 -19.83 17.96 -8.76
N MET A 58 -19.57 18.47 -7.55
CA MET A 58 -18.23 18.43 -6.92
C MET A 58 -18.08 17.15 -6.11
N CYS A 59 -16.96 16.44 -6.34
CA CYS A 59 -16.54 15.32 -5.51
C CYS A 59 -15.68 15.82 -4.35
N ARG A 60 -16.09 15.56 -3.10
CA ARG A 60 -15.44 16.03 -1.87
C ARG A 60 -14.59 14.98 -1.17
N ILE A 61 -14.31 13.82 -1.82
CA ILE A 61 -13.53 12.74 -1.19
C ILE A 61 -12.06 13.10 -0.98
N CYS A 62 -11.44 13.75 -1.96
CA CYS A 62 -10.01 14.05 -1.92
C CYS A 62 -9.74 15.51 -2.33
N PRO A 63 -8.55 16.05 -2.05
CA PRO A 63 -8.21 17.44 -2.33
C PRO A 63 -8.17 17.84 -3.82
N ASN A 64 -8.39 16.89 -4.75
CA ASN A 64 -8.61 17.23 -6.16
C ASN A 64 -9.94 17.94 -6.40
N GLU A 65 -10.93 17.70 -5.58
CA GLU A 65 -12.25 18.36 -5.60
C GLU A 65 -12.82 18.55 -7.01
N CYS A 66 -12.81 17.44 -7.78
CA CYS A 66 -13.24 17.46 -9.17
C CYS A 66 -14.68 17.95 -9.30
N VAL A 67 -14.90 19.02 -10.07
CA VAL A 67 -16.23 19.49 -10.47
C VAL A 67 -16.55 18.90 -11.84
N LEU A 68 -17.59 18.09 -11.94
CA LEU A 68 -17.89 17.25 -13.09
C LEU A 68 -19.31 17.60 -13.61
N LYS A 69 -19.43 17.67 -14.93
CA LYS A 69 -20.70 17.77 -15.65
C LYS A 69 -21.19 16.37 -16.06
N GLU A 70 -22.40 16.31 -16.62
CA GLU A 70 -22.99 15.08 -17.15
C GLU A 70 -22.01 14.35 -18.09
N GLY A 71 -21.78 13.06 -17.82
CA GLY A 71 -20.91 12.21 -18.59
C GLY A 71 -19.41 12.35 -18.31
N GLU A 72 -18.96 13.39 -17.57
CA GLU A 72 -17.54 13.62 -17.29
C GLU A 72 -16.99 12.62 -16.25
N LEU A 73 -15.72 12.18 -16.48
CA LEU A 73 -14.97 11.28 -15.62
C LEU A 73 -13.99 12.08 -14.75
N SER A 74 -13.91 11.73 -13.48
CA SER A 74 -12.99 12.35 -12.52
C SER A 74 -11.51 12.06 -12.83
N LYS A 75 -10.60 12.86 -12.23
CA LYS A 75 -9.13 12.63 -12.33
C LYS A 75 -8.70 11.24 -11.86
N CYS A 76 -9.40 10.66 -10.89
CA CYS A 76 -9.09 9.32 -10.41
C CYS A 76 -9.62 8.18 -11.28
N ASN A 77 -10.34 8.49 -12.37
CA ASN A 77 -10.95 7.55 -13.31
C ASN A 77 -12.08 6.65 -12.72
N ASN A 78 -12.55 6.94 -11.50
CA ASN A 78 -13.52 6.07 -10.80
C ASN A 78 -14.86 6.73 -10.51
N ARG A 79 -15.03 8.01 -10.86
CA ARG A 79 -16.27 8.73 -10.59
C ARG A 79 -16.76 9.43 -11.83
N LYS A 80 -18.07 9.31 -12.08
CA LYS A 80 -18.74 9.87 -13.27
C LYS A 80 -20.10 10.43 -12.89
N VAL A 81 -20.48 11.56 -13.49
CA VAL A 81 -21.83 12.11 -13.34
C VAL A 81 -22.77 11.44 -14.34
N HIS A 82 -23.93 11.04 -13.86
CA HIS A 82 -25.03 10.50 -14.64
C HIS A 82 -26.36 10.90 -13.97
N ASP A 83 -27.34 11.38 -14.74
CA ASP A 83 -28.63 11.87 -14.23
C ASP A 83 -28.45 12.84 -13.06
N SER A 84 -27.58 13.84 -13.24
CA SER A 84 -27.28 14.87 -12.24
C SER A 84 -26.82 14.34 -10.88
N LYS A 85 -26.25 13.12 -10.81
CA LYS A 85 -25.66 12.52 -9.62
C LYS A 85 -24.28 11.99 -9.90
N LEU A 86 -23.42 12.04 -8.90
CA LEU A 86 -22.10 11.42 -8.98
C LEU A 86 -22.19 9.94 -8.61
N TYR A 87 -21.66 9.10 -9.45
CA TYR A 87 -21.54 7.64 -9.21
C TYR A 87 -20.11 7.21 -9.08
N THR A 88 -19.82 6.21 -8.24
CA THR A 88 -18.60 5.44 -8.31
C THR A 88 -18.74 4.32 -9.33
N LEU A 89 -17.70 4.10 -10.14
CA LEU A 89 -17.59 2.99 -11.09
C LEU A 89 -16.81 1.82 -10.49
N ALA A 90 -16.24 2.01 -9.31
CA ALA A 90 -15.35 1.06 -8.62
C ALA A 90 -16.06 0.49 -7.38
N TYR A 91 -17.03 -0.41 -7.61
CA TYR A 91 -17.80 -1.04 -6.55
C TYR A 91 -18.14 -2.49 -6.91
N GLY A 92 -17.60 -3.43 -6.11
CA GLY A 92 -17.83 -4.86 -6.33
C GLY A 92 -17.10 -5.44 -7.55
N ASN A 93 -16.15 -4.70 -8.12
CA ASN A 93 -15.44 -5.05 -9.36
C ASN A 93 -13.91 -4.92 -9.24
N PRO A 94 -13.27 -5.56 -8.24
CA PRO A 94 -11.82 -5.48 -8.11
C PRO A 94 -11.11 -6.07 -9.34
N CYS A 95 -10.02 -5.42 -9.74
CA CYS A 95 -9.12 -5.88 -10.81
C CYS A 95 -7.91 -6.65 -10.27
N SER A 96 -7.72 -6.67 -8.95
CA SER A 96 -6.68 -7.46 -8.29
C SER A 96 -7.20 -8.01 -6.96
N VAL A 97 -7.00 -9.32 -6.77
CA VAL A 97 -7.35 -10.04 -5.54
C VAL A 97 -6.22 -11.02 -5.22
N ASN A 98 -5.68 -10.98 -4.01
CA ASN A 98 -4.58 -11.84 -3.58
C ASN A 98 -4.66 -12.14 -2.08
N VAL A 99 -4.01 -13.22 -1.65
CA VAL A 99 -3.67 -13.45 -0.25
C VAL A 99 -2.21 -13.13 -0.05
N ASP A 100 -1.92 -12.15 0.79
CA ASP A 100 -0.56 -11.66 1.04
C ASP A 100 -0.22 -11.72 2.53
N PRO A 101 1.06 -11.86 2.91
CA PRO A 101 1.49 -11.55 4.26
C PRO A 101 1.27 -10.07 4.57
N VAL A 102 0.92 -9.76 5.83
CA VAL A 102 0.67 -8.39 6.28
C VAL A 102 1.90 -7.49 6.09
N GLU A 103 3.10 -8.05 6.18
CA GLU A 103 4.37 -7.37 5.97
C GLU A 103 4.51 -6.77 4.56
N LYS A 104 3.82 -7.33 3.57
CA LYS A 104 3.78 -6.78 2.19
C LYS A 104 2.97 -5.47 2.10
N LYS A 105 2.21 -5.12 3.16
CA LYS A 105 1.48 -3.85 3.29
C LYS A 105 2.29 -2.77 4.00
N PRO A 106 3.60 -2.89 4.11
CA PRO A 106 4.57 -2.50 5.13
C PRO A 106 3.92 -2.24 6.49
N LEU A 107 3.35 -3.31 7.09
CA LEU A 107 2.84 -3.32 8.46
C LEU A 107 3.65 -4.33 9.26
N TYR A 108 4.61 -3.83 10.04
CA TYR A 108 5.56 -4.66 10.80
C TYR A 108 5.15 -4.81 12.26
N HIS A 109 4.34 -3.88 12.77
CA HIS A 109 3.84 -3.86 14.13
C HIS A 109 2.32 -4.10 14.21
N PHE A 110 1.72 -4.61 13.15
CA PHE A 110 0.31 -4.98 13.12
C PHE A 110 0.16 -6.45 12.71
N LEU A 111 -0.20 -7.31 13.68
CA LEU A 111 -0.44 -8.75 13.50
C LEU A 111 0.66 -9.46 12.68
N PRO A 112 1.95 -9.34 13.04
CA PRO A 112 3.05 -9.83 12.22
C PRO A 112 2.94 -11.33 11.94
N GLY A 113 3.22 -11.72 10.68
CA GLY A 113 3.11 -13.10 10.19
C GLY A 113 1.70 -13.50 9.78
N SER A 114 0.70 -12.63 9.93
CA SER A 114 -0.67 -12.93 9.54
C SER A 114 -0.90 -12.77 8.02
N LYS A 115 -2.03 -13.32 7.54
CA LYS A 115 -2.46 -13.21 6.14
C LYS A 115 -3.52 -12.12 6.00
N ALA A 116 -3.39 -11.31 4.94
CA ALA A 116 -4.37 -10.33 4.53
C ALA A 116 -4.99 -10.72 3.18
N PHE A 117 -6.31 -10.69 3.09
CA PHE A 117 -7.04 -10.78 1.83
C PHE A 117 -7.02 -9.40 1.17
N SER A 118 -6.30 -9.27 0.08
CA SER A 118 -5.94 -7.99 -0.55
C SER A 118 -6.77 -7.73 -1.79
N ILE A 119 -7.42 -6.58 -1.87
CA ILE A 119 -8.23 -6.18 -3.02
C ILE A 119 -7.82 -4.80 -3.55
N ALA A 120 -7.94 -4.62 -4.86
CA ALA A 120 -7.85 -3.34 -5.53
C ALA A 120 -8.84 -3.22 -6.68
N THR A 121 -9.37 -2.03 -6.88
CA THR A 121 -10.04 -1.65 -8.14
C THR A 121 -9.08 -0.83 -9.00
N ALA A 122 -9.48 -0.49 -10.23
CA ALA A 122 -8.73 0.47 -11.04
C ALA A 122 -8.80 1.89 -10.44
N GLY A 123 -7.86 2.75 -10.84
CA GLY A 123 -7.87 4.19 -10.56
C GLY A 123 -7.04 4.63 -9.36
N CYS A 124 -6.61 5.90 -9.40
CA CYS A 124 -5.87 6.58 -8.33
C CYS A 124 -6.09 8.09 -8.43
N ASN A 125 -6.13 8.77 -7.30
CA ASN A 125 -6.28 10.23 -7.24
C ASN A 125 -4.96 11.01 -7.38
N LEU A 126 -3.82 10.31 -7.52
CA LEU A 126 -2.49 10.84 -7.85
C LEU A 126 -1.97 10.23 -9.16
N VAL A 127 -0.95 10.88 -9.75
CA VAL A 127 -0.32 10.50 -11.03
C VAL A 127 1.18 10.26 -10.90
N CYS A 128 1.58 9.56 -9.85
CA CYS A 128 2.98 9.37 -9.48
C CYS A 128 3.84 8.85 -10.64
N LEU A 129 4.97 9.51 -10.90
CA LEU A 129 5.90 9.15 -11.98
C LEU A 129 6.57 7.78 -11.76
N ASN A 130 6.67 7.35 -10.50
CA ASN A 130 7.28 6.08 -10.05
C ASN A 130 6.24 4.99 -9.72
N CYS A 131 5.01 5.07 -10.22
CA CYS A 131 3.94 4.19 -9.81
C CYS A 131 4.22 2.72 -10.18
N GLN A 132 4.33 1.83 -9.17
CA GLN A 132 4.54 0.40 -9.40
C GLN A 132 3.31 -0.30 -10.00
N ASN A 133 2.13 0.19 -9.68
CA ASN A 133 0.87 -0.38 -10.12
C ASN A 133 0.18 0.50 -11.20
N TRP A 134 0.97 1.21 -12.02
CA TRP A 134 0.44 2.18 -12.99
C TRP A 134 -0.58 1.56 -13.95
N THR A 135 -0.44 0.28 -14.28
CA THR A 135 -1.33 -0.44 -15.19
C THR A 135 -2.77 -0.53 -14.69
N ILE A 136 -2.97 -0.53 -13.37
CA ILE A 136 -4.30 -0.50 -12.75
C ILE A 136 -4.64 0.83 -12.10
N SER A 137 -3.63 1.63 -11.70
CA SER A 137 -3.84 2.91 -11.02
C SER A 137 -4.13 4.08 -11.97
N GLN A 138 -3.59 4.03 -13.20
CA GLN A 138 -3.71 5.14 -14.16
C GLN A 138 -4.75 4.84 -15.26
N THR A 139 -5.80 4.12 -14.90
CA THR A 139 -6.85 3.69 -15.81
C THR A 139 -8.21 3.63 -15.12
N SER A 140 -9.28 3.42 -15.86
CA SER A 140 -10.65 3.27 -15.36
C SER A 140 -11.08 1.80 -15.28
N PRO A 141 -12.10 1.46 -14.47
CA PRO A 141 -12.57 0.08 -14.29
C PRO A 141 -13.05 -0.62 -15.57
N ASP A 142 -13.53 0.13 -16.56
CA ASP A 142 -13.95 -0.41 -17.87
C ASP A 142 -12.77 -0.88 -18.75
N LYS A 143 -11.54 -0.46 -18.40
CA LYS A 143 -10.30 -0.82 -19.13
C LYS A 143 -9.47 -1.89 -18.44
N THR A 144 -9.95 -2.45 -17.33
CA THR A 144 -9.27 -3.51 -16.57
C THR A 144 -10.06 -4.80 -16.61
N ARG A 145 -9.38 -5.93 -16.38
CA ARG A 145 -10.07 -7.20 -16.13
C ARG A 145 -10.53 -7.22 -14.68
N ASN A 146 -11.82 -7.20 -14.49
CA ASN A 146 -12.43 -7.19 -13.16
C ASN A 146 -13.11 -8.52 -12.89
N ILE A 147 -13.26 -8.86 -11.62
CA ILE A 147 -14.10 -9.96 -11.16
C ILE A 147 -15.28 -9.36 -10.39
N GLU A 148 -16.42 -10.04 -10.42
CA GLU A 148 -17.52 -9.68 -9.55
C GLU A 148 -17.22 -10.19 -8.13
N LEU A 149 -17.10 -9.28 -7.18
CA LEU A 149 -16.80 -9.59 -5.79
C LEU A 149 -17.45 -8.54 -4.88
N MET A 150 -18.73 -8.74 -4.56
CA MET A 150 -19.48 -7.83 -3.71
C MET A 150 -18.95 -7.82 -2.27
N PRO A 151 -19.21 -6.77 -1.46
CA PRO A 151 -18.69 -6.64 -0.11
C PRO A 151 -18.85 -7.89 0.76
N GLN A 152 -20.01 -8.54 0.71
CA GLN A 152 -20.26 -9.78 1.44
C GLN A 152 -19.33 -10.91 0.99
N ASN A 153 -19.13 -11.05 -0.32
CA ASN A 153 -18.25 -12.08 -0.88
C ASN A 153 -16.78 -11.86 -0.54
N VAL A 154 -16.33 -10.59 -0.40
CA VAL A 154 -14.97 -10.27 0.08
C VAL A 154 -14.76 -10.85 1.49
N VAL A 155 -15.74 -10.66 2.38
CA VAL A 155 -15.70 -11.18 3.76
C VAL A 155 -15.67 -12.70 3.76
N GLU A 156 -16.52 -13.35 2.99
CA GLU A 156 -16.59 -14.81 2.86
C GLU A 156 -15.27 -15.39 2.34
N GLU A 157 -14.70 -14.81 1.27
CA GLU A 157 -13.42 -15.25 0.72
C GLU A 157 -12.24 -15.00 1.69
N CYS A 158 -12.27 -13.91 2.46
CA CYS A 158 -11.30 -13.67 3.52
C CYS A 158 -11.29 -14.79 4.56
N LEU A 159 -12.47 -15.18 5.06
CA LEU A 159 -12.63 -16.27 6.03
C LEU A 159 -12.21 -17.62 5.43
N LYS A 160 -12.65 -17.93 4.22
CA LYS A 160 -12.34 -19.17 3.51
C LYS A 160 -10.83 -19.36 3.29
N ASN A 161 -10.08 -18.27 3.09
CA ASN A 161 -8.63 -18.28 2.93
C ASN A 161 -7.88 -18.17 4.26
N SER A 162 -8.58 -18.23 5.41
CA SER A 162 -7.98 -18.09 6.75
C SER A 162 -7.15 -16.82 6.89
N CYS A 163 -7.63 -15.69 6.33
CA CYS A 163 -7.04 -14.39 6.49
C CYS A 163 -7.60 -13.69 7.74
N THR A 164 -6.74 -13.04 8.50
CA THR A 164 -7.13 -12.29 9.70
C THR A 164 -7.58 -10.88 9.37
N SER A 165 -7.24 -10.40 8.18
CA SER A 165 -7.52 -9.03 7.75
C SER A 165 -7.88 -8.95 6.27
N ILE A 166 -8.60 -7.89 5.91
CA ILE A 166 -8.81 -7.44 4.53
C ILE A 166 -7.94 -6.20 4.31
N ALA A 167 -7.14 -6.20 3.24
CA ALA A 167 -6.31 -5.07 2.86
C ALA A 167 -6.82 -4.41 1.58
N TYR A 168 -7.19 -3.15 1.68
CA TYR A 168 -7.54 -2.27 0.57
C TYR A 168 -6.23 -1.61 0.08
N THR A 169 -5.73 -2.03 -1.11
CA THR A 169 -4.31 -1.81 -1.46
C THR A 169 -4.06 -1.78 -2.97
N TYR A 170 -2.81 -1.82 -3.39
CA TYR A 170 -2.22 -1.82 -4.73
C TYR A 170 -2.49 -0.56 -5.55
N SER A 171 -3.76 -0.22 -5.83
CA SER A 171 -4.20 1.09 -6.32
C SER A 171 -4.49 2.02 -5.14
N GLU A 172 -5.42 2.93 -5.25
CA GLU A 172 -5.73 3.87 -4.17
C GLU A 172 -7.13 3.63 -3.58
N PRO A 173 -7.25 3.16 -2.32
CA PRO A 173 -8.54 2.85 -1.71
C PRO A 173 -9.47 4.05 -1.54
N VAL A 174 -8.95 5.28 -1.49
CA VAL A 174 -9.76 6.52 -1.50
C VAL A 174 -10.66 6.58 -2.74
N THR A 175 -10.25 6.00 -3.86
CA THR A 175 -10.99 6.11 -5.13
C THR A 175 -12.12 5.09 -5.26
N PHE A 176 -12.11 4.02 -4.45
CA PHE A 176 -13.21 3.06 -4.32
C PHE A 176 -13.81 3.05 -2.91
N TYR A 177 -13.96 4.21 -2.37
CA TYR A 177 -14.32 4.54 -0.99
C TYR A 177 -15.57 3.79 -0.50
N GLU A 178 -16.64 3.81 -1.29
CA GLU A 178 -17.92 3.19 -0.95
C GLU A 178 -17.79 1.68 -0.78
N TYR A 179 -17.01 1.06 -1.67
CA TYR A 179 -16.72 -0.37 -1.62
C TYR A 179 -15.87 -0.72 -0.39
N VAL A 180 -14.86 0.09 -0.08
CA VAL A 180 -14.04 -0.05 1.14
C VAL A 180 -14.91 0.07 2.38
N PHE A 181 -15.72 1.14 2.48
CA PHE A 181 -16.50 1.44 3.67
C PHE A 181 -17.52 0.34 3.99
N GLU A 182 -18.23 -0.15 2.98
CA GLU A 182 -19.23 -1.20 3.14
C GLU A 182 -18.58 -2.55 3.48
N THR A 183 -17.52 -2.92 2.75
CA THR A 183 -16.77 -4.16 3.01
C THR A 183 -16.16 -4.15 4.43
N ALA A 184 -15.53 -3.05 4.84
CA ALA A 184 -14.92 -2.91 6.15
C ALA A 184 -15.96 -2.96 7.29
N THR A 185 -17.14 -2.40 7.05
CA THR A 185 -18.25 -2.47 8.00
C THR A 185 -18.72 -3.91 8.22
N LEU A 186 -18.82 -4.70 7.15
CA LEU A 186 -19.19 -6.12 7.22
C LEU A 186 -18.07 -6.96 7.84
N ALA A 187 -16.82 -6.71 7.46
CA ALA A 187 -15.64 -7.39 8.00
C ALA A 187 -15.55 -7.26 9.52
N ARG A 188 -15.76 -6.06 10.08
CA ARG A 188 -15.75 -5.84 11.53
C ARG A 188 -16.83 -6.65 12.26
N LYS A 189 -18.02 -6.80 11.69
CA LYS A 189 -19.09 -7.63 12.27
C LYS A 189 -18.67 -9.11 12.32
N SER A 190 -17.78 -9.54 11.44
CA SER A 190 -17.24 -10.91 11.39
C SER A 190 -15.89 -11.06 12.13
N GLY A 191 -15.46 -10.06 12.90
CA GLY A 191 -14.19 -10.09 13.64
C GLY A 191 -12.92 -9.93 12.79
N ILE A 192 -13.07 -9.63 11.48
CA ILE A 192 -11.96 -9.44 10.55
C ILE A 192 -11.44 -8.01 10.67
N LYS A 193 -10.11 -7.85 10.69
CA LYS A 193 -9.44 -6.55 10.73
C LYS A 193 -9.37 -5.91 9.34
N ASN A 194 -9.36 -4.58 9.29
CA ASN A 194 -9.32 -3.80 8.06
C ASN A 194 -8.03 -2.98 7.95
N ILE A 195 -7.31 -3.16 6.85
CA ILE A 195 -6.04 -2.49 6.55
C ILE A 195 -6.22 -1.54 5.38
N PHE A 196 -5.82 -0.28 5.58
CA PHE A 196 -5.89 0.79 4.60
C PHE A 196 -4.47 1.17 4.12
N LYS A 197 -4.05 0.63 2.97
CA LYS A 197 -2.77 0.99 2.33
C LYS A 197 -3.00 2.07 1.30
N SER A 198 -2.65 3.32 1.61
CA SER A 198 -3.07 4.51 0.87
C SER A 198 -1.94 5.53 0.71
N ASN A 199 -2.12 6.43 -0.25
CA ASN A 199 -1.29 7.64 -0.39
C ASN A 199 -1.68 8.76 0.58
N GLY A 200 -2.75 8.58 1.36
CA GLY A 200 -3.22 9.56 2.35
C GLY A 200 -3.81 10.85 1.78
N TYR A 201 -4.00 10.96 0.47
CA TYR A 201 -4.53 12.16 -0.18
C TYR A 201 -6.07 12.15 -0.17
N ILE A 202 -6.64 12.41 1.01
CA ILE A 202 -8.07 12.33 1.33
C ILE A 202 -8.48 13.54 2.17
N ASN A 203 -9.70 14.05 1.98
CA ASN A 203 -10.24 15.16 2.77
C ASN A 203 -10.60 14.72 4.20
N PRO A 204 -10.59 15.65 5.19
CA PRO A 204 -10.77 15.29 6.60
C PRO A 204 -12.08 14.55 6.92
N GLU A 205 -13.21 14.97 6.38
CA GLU A 205 -14.51 14.37 6.71
C GLU A 205 -14.65 12.92 6.20
N PRO A 206 -14.36 12.61 4.90
CA PRO A 206 -14.31 11.21 4.47
C PRO A 206 -13.25 10.40 5.21
N LEU A 207 -12.10 11.01 5.61
CA LEU A 207 -11.08 10.31 6.38
C LEU A 207 -11.58 9.92 7.77
N LYS A 208 -12.18 10.84 8.52
CA LYS A 208 -12.78 10.54 9.84
C LYS A 208 -13.81 9.41 9.75
N LYS A 209 -14.65 9.44 8.71
CA LYS A 209 -15.66 8.41 8.50
C LYS A 209 -15.01 7.04 8.20
N ILE A 210 -13.99 6.97 7.34
CA ILE A 210 -13.35 5.69 7.02
C ILE A 210 -12.56 5.14 8.22
N CYS A 211 -11.93 5.99 9.04
CA CYS A 211 -11.24 5.60 10.26
C CYS A 211 -12.15 4.87 11.26
N SER A 212 -13.47 5.10 11.23
CA SER A 212 -14.40 4.39 12.12
C SER A 212 -14.50 2.88 11.83
N VAL A 213 -14.02 2.43 10.68
CA VAL A 213 -14.09 1.02 10.24
C VAL A 213 -12.72 0.41 9.92
N ILE A 214 -11.63 1.20 9.95
CA ILE A 214 -10.26 0.75 9.69
C ILE A 214 -9.53 0.49 11.01
N ASP A 215 -8.78 -0.59 11.10
CA ASP A 215 -7.98 -0.97 12.28
C ASP A 215 -6.51 -0.54 12.13
N ALA A 216 -5.95 -0.63 10.92
CA ALA A 216 -4.57 -0.25 10.63
C ALA A 216 -4.44 0.46 9.27
N ALA A 217 -3.51 1.40 9.21
CA ALA A 217 -3.14 2.08 7.97
C ALA A 217 -1.64 2.06 7.74
N ASN A 218 -1.23 1.90 6.48
CA ASN A 218 0.11 2.28 6.05
C ASN A 218 -0.02 3.39 5.01
N ILE A 219 0.57 4.55 5.29
CA ILE A 219 0.45 5.75 4.47
C ILE A 219 1.77 6.08 3.79
N ASP A 220 1.70 6.27 2.47
CA ASP A 220 2.85 6.69 1.67
C ASP A 220 3.07 8.20 1.79
N LEU A 221 4.03 8.63 2.59
CA LEU A 221 4.56 10.00 2.58
C LEU A 221 5.61 10.10 1.48
N LYS A 222 5.19 10.48 0.26
CA LYS A 222 5.97 10.25 -0.97
C LYS A 222 7.17 11.19 -1.17
N ALA A 223 7.12 12.40 -0.58
CA ALA A 223 8.22 13.37 -0.53
C ALA A 223 7.97 14.33 0.63
N PHE A 224 8.96 15.11 1.03
CA PHE A 224 8.82 16.12 2.10
C PHE A 224 9.12 17.55 1.65
N SER A 225 9.22 17.78 0.35
CA SER A 225 9.25 19.09 -0.29
C SER A 225 7.97 19.28 -1.09
N GLU A 226 7.26 20.39 -0.93
CA GLU A 226 6.01 20.67 -1.66
C GLU A 226 6.21 20.64 -3.18
N SER A 227 7.34 21.22 -3.64
CA SER A 227 7.67 21.24 -5.07
C SER A 227 7.94 19.85 -5.61
N THR A 228 8.69 19.02 -4.88
CA THR A 228 8.96 17.62 -5.25
C THR A 228 7.70 16.79 -5.19
N TYR A 229 6.89 16.97 -4.13
CA TYR A 229 5.62 16.27 -3.97
C TYR A 229 4.70 16.50 -5.17
N LEU A 230 4.53 17.78 -5.55
CA LEU A 230 3.70 18.16 -6.70
C LEU A 230 4.22 17.57 -8.02
N LYS A 231 5.51 17.71 -8.30
CA LYS A 231 6.14 17.21 -9.54
C LYS A 231 6.09 15.68 -9.63
N LEU A 232 6.35 14.99 -8.52
CA LEU A 232 6.41 13.53 -8.46
C LEU A 232 5.03 12.88 -8.53
N THR A 233 4.01 13.50 -7.91
CA THR A 233 2.72 12.85 -7.65
C THR A 233 1.52 13.55 -8.26
N GLY A 234 1.63 14.83 -8.63
CA GLY A 234 0.51 15.68 -9.04
C GLY A 234 -0.40 16.12 -7.90
N GLY A 235 -0.05 15.83 -6.64
CA GLY A 235 -0.77 16.23 -5.43
C GLY A 235 -0.03 17.25 -4.59
N LYS A 236 -0.59 17.61 -3.44
CA LYS A 236 -0.01 18.53 -2.45
C LYS A 236 0.43 17.75 -1.21
N LEU A 237 1.52 18.16 -0.57
CA LEU A 237 2.06 17.53 0.64
C LEU A 237 1.14 17.74 1.86
N GLN A 238 0.69 18.97 2.10
CA GLN A 238 0.00 19.33 3.33
C GLN A 238 -1.23 18.46 3.64
N PRO A 239 -2.14 18.13 2.67
CA PRO A 239 -3.27 17.23 2.95
C PRO A 239 -2.86 15.85 3.47
N VAL A 240 -1.70 15.34 3.07
CA VAL A 240 -1.18 14.05 3.55
C VAL A 240 -0.66 14.16 4.97
N LEU A 241 0.05 15.24 5.30
CA LEU A 241 0.49 15.52 6.68
C LEU A 241 -0.71 15.66 7.63
N ASP A 242 -1.78 16.32 7.19
CA ASP A 242 -3.01 16.44 7.96
C ASP A 242 -3.71 15.08 8.13
N SER A 243 -3.71 14.25 7.09
CA SER A 243 -4.25 12.89 7.15
C SER A 243 -3.52 12.02 8.18
N LEU A 244 -2.18 12.09 8.26
CA LEU A 244 -1.40 11.37 9.26
C LEU A 244 -1.86 11.72 10.68
N LYS A 245 -2.09 13.02 10.96
CA LYS A 245 -2.60 13.48 12.26
C LYS A 245 -3.98 12.91 12.56
N VAL A 246 -4.89 12.92 11.57
CA VAL A 246 -6.24 12.35 11.74
C VAL A 246 -6.18 10.85 12.03
N PHE A 247 -5.38 10.06 11.31
CA PHE A 247 -5.22 8.63 11.61
C PHE A 247 -4.77 8.39 13.05
N ARG A 248 -3.75 9.11 13.52
CA ARG A 248 -3.27 9.05 14.90
C ARG A 248 -4.37 9.42 15.90
N ASP A 249 -5.03 10.55 15.70
CA ASP A 249 -6.01 11.10 16.62
C ASP A 249 -7.29 10.23 16.70
N MET A 250 -7.59 9.50 15.61
CA MET A 250 -8.69 8.51 15.55
C MET A 250 -8.31 7.13 16.10
N GLY A 251 -7.05 6.95 16.57
CA GLY A 251 -6.59 5.69 17.17
C GLY A 251 -6.41 4.53 16.19
N VAL A 252 -6.31 4.79 14.89
CA VAL A 252 -5.96 3.79 13.88
C VAL A 252 -4.47 3.47 14.02
N TRP A 253 -4.11 2.17 14.08
CA TRP A 253 -2.68 1.81 14.05
C TRP A 253 -2.05 2.31 12.75
N LEU A 254 -0.99 3.12 12.87
CA LEU A 254 -0.37 3.78 11.73
C LEU A 254 1.08 3.35 11.55
N GLU A 255 1.45 3.00 10.32
CA GLU A 255 2.85 2.92 9.87
C GLU A 255 3.01 3.80 8.63
N ILE A 256 4.20 4.36 8.43
CA ILE A 256 4.46 5.33 7.36
C ILE A 256 5.52 4.77 6.42
N THR A 257 5.31 4.92 5.12
CA THR A 257 6.30 4.52 4.10
C THR A 257 6.80 5.74 3.34
N ASN A 258 8.12 5.86 3.21
CA ASN A 258 8.76 6.77 2.28
C ASN A 258 9.62 5.98 1.30
N LEU A 259 9.47 6.23 0.01
CA LEU A 259 10.28 5.63 -1.05
C LEU A 259 11.43 6.57 -1.36
N ILE A 260 12.66 6.09 -1.16
CA ILE A 260 13.87 6.85 -1.48
C ILE A 260 14.15 6.67 -2.97
N ILE A 261 14.01 7.75 -3.74
CA ILE A 261 14.18 7.78 -5.20
C ILE A 261 15.38 8.69 -5.51
N PRO A 262 16.41 8.18 -6.22
CA PRO A 262 17.55 9.00 -6.64
C PRO A 262 17.10 10.27 -7.38
N ASP A 263 17.72 11.41 -7.06
CA ASP A 263 17.46 12.74 -7.60
C ASP A 263 16.07 13.34 -7.27
N TRP A 264 15.22 12.64 -6.49
CA TRP A 264 13.87 13.09 -6.16
C TRP A 264 13.62 13.21 -4.66
N THR A 265 13.86 12.13 -3.91
CA THR A 265 13.50 12.04 -2.48
C THR A 265 14.67 11.57 -1.61
N ASP A 266 15.87 11.58 -2.15
CA ASP A 266 17.10 11.11 -1.53
C ASP A 266 17.95 12.24 -0.90
N ASN A 267 17.47 13.49 -0.99
CA ASN A 267 18.16 14.63 -0.37
C ASN A 267 18.18 14.47 1.16
N PRO A 268 19.38 14.45 1.81
CA PRO A 268 19.49 14.26 3.26
C PRO A 268 18.76 15.32 4.09
N ASP A 269 18.71 16.57 3.62
CA ASP A 269 18.03 17.65 4.34
C ASP A 269 16.51 17.48 4.33
N ASP A 270 15.94 17.07 3.20
CA ASP A 270 14.51 16.76 3.10
C ASP A 270 14.14 15.54 3.96
N ILE A 271 14.99 14.49 3.98
CA ILE A 271 14.81 13.31 4.84
C ILE A 271 14.88 13.74 6.31
N ARG A 272 15.84 14.57 6.69
CA ARG A 272 15.97 15.10 8.06
C ARG A 272 14.74 15.93 8.45
N ALA A 273 14.31 16.82 7.57
CA ALA A 273 13.11 17.64 7.80
C ALA A 273 11.86 16.77 7.99
N MET A 274 11.68 15.72 7.19
CA MET A 274 10.60 14.74 7.34
C MET A 274 10.66 14.04 8.70
N CYS A 275 11.79 13.47 9.06
CA CYS A 275 11.98 12.72 10.30
C CYS A 275 11.80 13.63 11.53
N LYS A 276 12.32 14.85 11.49
CA LYS A 276 12.10 15.86 12.52
C LYS A 276 10.63 16.21 12.66
N TRP A 277 9.93 16.43 11.54
CA TRP A 277 8.50 16.71 11.56
C TRP A 277 7.71 15.54 12.18
N LEU A 278 8.02 14.30 11.80
CA LEU A 278 7.40 13.10 12.39
C LEU A 278 7.65 13.05 13.91
N SER A 279 8.89 13.26 14.32
CA SER A 279 9.30 13.23 15.74
C SER A 279 8.53 14.24 16.59
N ILE A 280 8.41 15.51 16.15
CA ILE A 280 7.77 16.58 16.93
C ILE A 280 6.25 16.58 16.86
N ASN A 281 5.65 15.90 15.86
CA ASN A 281 4.20 15.79 15.70
C ASN A 281 3.60 14.49 16.27
N GLY A 282 4.33 13.79 17.17
CA GLY A 282 3.80 12.65 17.91
C GLY A 282 3.90 11.30 17.19
N PHE A 283 4.80 11.18 16.20
CA PHE A 283 5.03 9.93 15.45
C PHE A 283 6.35 9.23 15.80
N LYS A 284 6.96 9.54 16.97
CA LYS A 284 8.22 8.89 17.41
C LYS A 284 8.13 7.36 17.46
N ASP A 285 6.96 6.86 17.84
CA ASP A 285 6.69 5.43 18.00
C ASP A 285 5.97 4.82 16.79
N THR A 286 5.69 5.61 15.76
CA THR A 286 5.11 5.16 14.50
C THR A 286 6.22 4.56 13.63
N PRO A 287 6.11 3.30 13.20
CA PRO A 287 7.10 2.69 12.33
C PRO A 287 7.23 3.44 10.99
N LEU A 288 8.48 3.78 10.66
CA LEU A 288 8.85 4.39 9.38
C LEU A 288 9.55 3.36 8.49
N HIS A 289 9.00 3.13 7.30
CA HIS A 289 9.56 2.24 6.29
C HIS A 289 10.24 3.05 5.20
N LEU A 290 11.57 3.00 5.13
CA LEU A 290 12.38 3.59 4.09
C LEU A 290 12.57 2.55 2.99
N SER A 291 11.84 2.67 1.89
CA SER A 291 11.81 1.67 0.83
C SER A 291 12.79 2.01 -0.29
N ARG A 292 13.47 0.98 -0.79
CA ARG A 292 14.33 1.06 -1.96
C ARG A 292 13.49 1.22 -3.23
N PHE A 293 13.82 2.21 -4.05
CA PHE A 293 13.26 2.37 -5.38
C PHE A 293 13.92 1.41 -6.38
N TYR A 294 13.10 0.90 -7.29
CA TYR A 294 13.53 0.24 -8.52
C TYR A 294 12.91 0.93 -9.73
N PRO A 295 13.65 1.06 -10.84
CA PRO A 295 13.19 1.72 -12.07
C PRO A 295 11.87 1.17 -12.54
N LEU A 296 10.89 2.07 -12.75
CA LEU A 296 9.58 1.67 -13.27
C LEU A 296 8.78 2.88 -13.77
N HIS A 297 7.86 2.63 -14.71
CA HIS A 297 6.92 3.59 -15.29
C HIS A 297 7.65 4.78 -15.93
N LYS A 298 7.41 6.02 -15.47
CA LYS A 298 8.02 7.24 -16.02
C LYS A 298 9.40 7.55 -15.47
N LEU A 299 9.90 6.76 -14.54
CA LEU A 299 11.25 6.87 -13.94
C LEU A 299 12.09 5.61 -14.21
N GLU A 300 11.86 4.91 -15.31
CA GLU A 300 12.60 3.70 -15.69
C GLU A 300 14.06 3.97 -16.07
N GLN A 301 14.42 5.23 -16.36
CA GLN A 301 15.79 5.65 -16.68
C GLN A 301 16.68 5.84 -15.45
N LEU A 302 16.11 5.93 -14.23
CA LEU A 302 16.88 6.12 -13.02
C LEU A 302 17.47 4.80 -12.53
N PRO A 303 18.65 4.81 -11.85
CA PRO A 303 19.18 3.61 -11.21
C PRO A 303 18.33 3.23 -9.98
N PRO A 304 18.36 1.96 -9.54
CA PRO A 304 17.86 1.58 -8.23
C PRO A 304 18.56 2.36 -7.12
N THR A 305 17.86 2.68 -6.04
CA THR A 305 18.48 3.36 -4.89
C THR A 305 19.70 2.57 -4.37
N PRO A 306 20.88 3.17 -4.25
CA PRO A 306 22.03 2.56 -3.59
C PRO A 306 21.71 2.18 -2.13
N VAL A 307 22.29 1.08 -1.65
CA VAL A 307 22.06 0.61 -0.27
C VAL A 307 22.62 1.59 0.74
N GLU A 308 23.73 2.24 0.41
CA GLU A 308 24.40 3.27 1.23
C GLU A 308 23.46 4.46 1.50
N MET A 309 22.64 4.83 0.52
CA MET A 309 21.66 5.90 0.65
C MET A 309 20.51 5.52 1.59
N LEU A 310 20.06 4.26 1.55
CA LEU A 310 19.08 3.76 2.53
C LEU A 310 19.67 3.74 3.94
N ASN A 311 20.93 3.34 4.09
CA ASN A 311 21.62 3.34 5.38
C ASN A 311 21.80 4.76 5.93
N ALA A 312 22.11 5.73 5.07
CA ALA A 312 22.18 7.13 5.45
C ALA A 312 20.81 7.67 5.90
N ALA A 313 19.75 7.37 5.16
CA ALA A 313 18.38 7.74 5.53
C ALA A 313 17.93 7.10 6.86
N TYR A 314 18.27 5.83 7.10
CA TYR A 314 18.03 5.14 8.37
C TYR A 314 18.75 5.85 9.53
N LYS A 315 20.03 6.21 9.34
CA LYS A 315 20.82 6.92 10.35
C LYS A 315 20.18 8.27 10.68
N ILE A 316 19.80 9.07 9.68
CA ILE A 316 19.11 10.35 9.88
C ILE A 316 17.82 10.16 10.68
N ALA A 317 16.99 9.17 10.32
CA ALA A 317 15.74 8.91 11.02
C ALA A 317 15.96 8.54 12.50
N SER A 318 17.00 7.76 12.79
CA SER A 318 17.38 7.38 14.16
C SER A 318 17.92 8.59 14.95
N GLU A 319 18.72 9.45 14.34
CA GLU A 319 19.23 10.69 14.94
C GLU A 319 18.10 11.67 15.30
N GLU A 320 17.03 11.74 14.49
CA GLU A 320 15.85 12.56 14.76
C GLU A 320 14.90 11.92 15.81
N GLY A 321 15.27 10.77 16.38
CA GLY A 321 14.62 10.14 17.52
C GLY A 321 13.42 9.25 17.18
N LEU A 322 13.30 8.80 15.92
CA LEU A 322 12.30 7.78 15.55
C LEU A 322 12.75 6.41 16.09
N ARG A 323 11.86 5.71 16.82
CA ARG A 323 12.22 4.48 17.52
C ARG A 323 12.17 3.23 16.65
N TYR A 324 11.33 3.22 15.62
CA TYR A 324 11.11 2.06 14.75
C TYR A 324 11.30 2.48 13.29
N VAL A 325 12.49 2.22 12.76
CA VAL A 325 12.85 2.54 11.38
C VAL A 325 13.25 1.25 10.68
N TYR A 326 12.69 1.03 9.51
CA TYR A 326 12.90 -0.17 8.70
C TYR A 326 13.33 0.17 7.29
N THR A 327 14.17 -0.67 6.69
CA THR A 327 14.45 -0.60 5.25
C THR A 327 13.66 -1.68 4.52
N GLY A 328 12.96 -1.27 3.46
CA GLY A 328 12.15 -2.16 2.61
C GLY A 328 12.75 -2.33 1.21
N ASN A 329 12.38 -3.40 0.52
CA ASN A 329 12.86 -3.74 -0.82
C ASN A 329 14.40 -3.85 -0.94
N ALA A 330 15.09 -4.11 0.18
CA ALA A 330 16.54 -4.24 0.28
C ALA A 330 16.89 -5.68 0.72
N PRO A 331 17.00 -6.64 -0.21
CA PRO A 331 17.31 -8.04 0.13
C PRO A 331 18.60 -8.13 0.97
N GLY A 332 18.54 -8.92 2.04
CA GLY A 332 19.68 -9.12 2.96
C GLY A 332 19.89 -8.02 4.00
N SER A 333 19.06 -6.98 4.03
CA SER A 333 19.12 -5.94 5.07
C SER A 333 18.62 -6.46 6.42
N GLU A 334 19.45 -6.41 7.45
CA GLU A 334 19.07 -6.71 8.84
C GLU A 334 18.22 -5.59 9.47
N ILE A 335 18.16 -4.42 8.86
CA ILE A 335 17.35 -3.27 9.30
C ILE A 335 15.84 -3.53 9.12
N SER A 336 15.45 -4.69 8.61
CA SER A 336 14.05 -5.16 8.61
C SER A 336 13.61 -5.83 9.92
N ASN A 337 14.55 -6.12 10.84
CA ASN A 337 14.24 -6.74 12.13
C ASN A 337 13.71 -5.71 13.12
N THR A 338 12.79 -6.13 14.01
CA THR A 338 12.35 -5.27 15.11
C THR A 338 13.30 -5.39 16.30
N ILE A 339 13.86 -4.27 16.71
CA ILE A 339 14.79 -4.14 17.84
C ILE A 339 14.09 -3.45 19.00
N CYS A 340 14.32 -3.90 20.22
CA CYS A 340 13.81 -3.22 21.42
C CYS A 340 14.49 -1.85 21.58
N PRO A 341 13.74 -0.75 21.66
CA PRO A 341 14.34 0.58 21.77
C PRO A 341 14.99 0.85 23.15
N SER A 342 14.73 -0.02 24.15
CA SER A 342 15.25 0.15 25.51
C SER A 342 16.50 -0.68 25.79
N CYS A 343 16.60 -1.91 25.25
CA CYS A 343 17.72 -2.82 25.55
C CYS A 343 18.43 -3.38 24.33
N ASN A 344 18.07 -2.93 23.13
CA ASN A 344 18.64 -3.32 21.82
C ASN A 344 18.55 -4.82 21.50
N SER A 345 17.70 -5.58 22.20
CA SER A 345 17.48 -6.99 21.86
C SER A 345 16.65 -7.12 20.60
N THR A 346 17.00 -8.07 19.73
CA THR A 346 16.20 -8.42 18.56
C THR A 346 14.92 -9.12 19.00
N LEU A 347 13.77 -8.59 18.59
CA LEU A 347 12.44 -9.05 18.99
C LEU A 347 11.71 -9.80 17.87
N VAL A 348 11.82 -9.31 16.63
CA VAL A 348 11.23 -9.96 15.47
C VAL A 348 12.28 -10.07 14.38
N ILE A 349 12.54 -11.29 13.92
CA ILE A 349 13.46 -11.57 12.81
C ILE A 349 12.65 -11.79 11.55
N ARG A 350 12.97 -11.03 10.51
CA ARG A 350 12.32 -11.12 9.19
C ARG A 350 13.27 -11.59 8.10
N GLN A 351 12.73 -12.42 7.22
CA GLN A 351 13.39 -12.87 5.98
C GLN A 351 12.45 -12.51 4.82
N GLY A 352 12.65 -11.35 4.23
CA GLY A 352 11.68 -10.74 3.31
C GLY A 352 10.36 -10.47 4.03
N PHE A 353 9.26 -11.05 3.53
CA PHE A 353 7.93 -10.91 4.15
C PHE A 353 7.59 -12.05 5.12
N ARG A 354 8.53 -12.96 5.42
CA ARG A 354 8.31 -14.06 6.35
C ARG A 354 8.87 -13.70 7.73
N ILE A 355 8.10 -13.99 8.78
CA ILE A 355 8.58 -13.96 10.15
C ILE A 355 9.35 -15.27 10.44
N ALA A 356 10.64 -15.15 10.74
CA ALA A 356 11.48 -16.26 11.15
C ALA A 356 11.38 -16.49 12.67
N SER A 357 11.27 -15.41 13.45
CA SER A 357 11.08 -15.44 14.91
C SER A 357 10.34 -14.21 15.37
N ASN A 358 9.46 -14.37 16.37
CA ASN A 358 8.82 -13.29 17.10
C ASN A 358 8.81 -13.67 18.59
N VAL A 359 9.52 -12.90 19.42
CA VAL A 359 9.63 -13.12 20.86
C VAL A 359 8.93 -12.04 21.68
N ILE A 360 8.13 -11.19 21.04
CA ILE A 360 7.26 -10.23 21.72
C ILE A 360 6.12 -11.01 22.38
N ASN A 361 5.91 -10.78 23.67
CA ASN A 361 4.84 -11.41 24.43
C ASN A 361 3.96 -10.32 25.07
N GLY A 362 2.67 -10.31 24.71
CA GLY A 362 1.71 -9.32 25.23
C GLY A 362 2.15 -7.87 24.98
N GLY A 363 2.78 -7.60 23.83
CA GLY A 363 3.26 -6.27 23.47
C GLY A 363 4.49 -5.79 24.26
N LYS A 364 5.25 -6.72 24.87
CA LYS A 364 6.43 -6.40 25.68
C LYS A 364 7.68 -7.12 25.20
N CYS A 365 8.84 -6.47 25.38
CA CYS A 365 10.14 -7.09 25.19
C CYS A 365 10.32 -8.25 26.19
N ASN A 366 10.65 -9.42 25.69
CA ASN A 366 10.87 -10.63 26.49
C ASN A 366 12.09 -10.54 27.41
N LYS A 367 13.04 -9.61 27.13
CA LYS A 367 14.29 -9.45 27.92
C LYS A 367 14.18 -8.39 29.01
N CYS A 368 13.64 -7.20 28.71
CA CYS A 368 13.61 -6.08 29.66
C CYS A 368 12.21 -5.64 30.07
N GLY A 369 11.13 -6.25 29.52
CA GLY A 369 9.76 -5.92 29.83
C GLY A 369 9.25 -4.60 29.25
N ALA A 370 10.08 -3.83 28.52
CA ALA A 370 9.65 -2.58 27.91
C ALA A 370 8.49 -2.80 26.94
N LYS A 371 7.52 -1.87 26.94
CA LYS A 371 6.41 -1.86 25.99
C LYS A 371 6.93 -1.68 24.57
N ILE A 372 6.44 -2.47 23.66
CA ILE A 372 6.69 -2.35 22.22
C ILE A 372 5.39 -1.93 21.56
N GLU A 373 5.38 -0.74 20.99
CA GLU A 373 4.20 -0.19 20.34
C GLU A 373 3.80 -1.05 19.15
N GLY A 374 2.49 -1.39 19.05
CA GLY A 374 1.99 -2.29 18.00
C GLY A 374 0.69 -2.99 18.39
N VAL A 375 0.16 -3.74 17.45
CA VAL A 375 -0.97 -4.69 17.62
C VAL A 375 -0.40 -6.08 17.40
N TRP A 376 -0.22 -6.84 18.47
CA TRP A 376 0.55 -8.08 18.46
C TRP A 376 -0.32 -9.35 18.51
N ASN A 377 -1.63 -9.20 18.82
CA ASN A 377 -2.63 -10.28 18.92
C ASN A 377 -3.92 -9.87 18.22
#